data_56a0414ac848ceda46809b3482cf79cf
#
_entry.id   56a0414ac848ceda46809b3482cf79cf
#
_cell.length_a   1.000
_cell.length_b   1.000
_cell.length_c   1.000
_cell.angle_alpha   90.00
_cell.angle_beta   90.00
_cell.angle_gamma   90.00
#
_symmetry.space_group_name_H-M   'P 1'
#
loop_
_entity.id
_entity.type
_entity.pdbx_description
1 polymer ?
#
loop_
_entity_poly.entity_id
_entity_poly.type
_entity_poly.pdbx_seq_one_letter_code
_entity_poly.pdbx_strand_id
1 'polypeptide(L)'
;QECGPASFPIVSLISFLVGLILAFVGALQLSLFGAQMYLADLVGLGMTREMGALMVGIIMAGRTGSSYAAQIGTMNVNNEIDALKTMGFHPMEFIVMPRMMALIIVMPLLCLYADFMGMLGGAAVAIGLFDISTTEYWVRTELAVSFKDILVGVFKASIFGILIAYSGCIRGM
;
A
#
# COMPACT_ATOMS: atom_id res chain seq x y z
N GLN A 1 5.66 -8.61 14.93
CA GLN A 1 5.01 -7.43 15.55
C GLN A 1 5.42 -6.10 14.90
N GLU A 2 6.51 -6.03 14.13
CA GLU A 2 7.02 -4.78 13.55
C GLU A 2 6.45 -4.41 12.17
N CYS A 3 5.85 -5.35 11.44
CA CYS A 3 5.38 -5.11 10.07
C CYS A 3 4.06 -4.35 9.96
N GLY A 4 3.22 -4.40 10.99
CA GLY A 4 1.87 -3.81 10.97
C GLY A 4 1.83 -2.38 11.54
N PRO A 5 1.84 -2.22 12.86
CA PRO A 5 1.47 -0.95 13.49
C PRO A 5 2.44 0.20 13.20
N ALA A 6 3.72 -0.09 13.05
CA ALA A 6 4.71 0.93 12.75
C ALA A 6 4.69 1.43 11.30
N SER A 7 3.99 0.75 10.38
CA SER A 7 3.85 1.18 8.98
C SER A 7 2.63 2.08 8.75
N PHE A 8 1.62 2.03 9.62
CA PHE A 8 0.40 2.83 9.48
C PHE A 8 0.64 4.33 9.32
N PRO A 9 1.42 5.01 10.19
CA PRO A 9 1.58 6.47 10.09
C PRO A 9 2.28 6.89 8.80
N ILE A 10 3.25 6.11 8.31
CA ILE A 10 3.96 6.41 7.07
C ILE A 10 3.05 6.21 5.87
N VAL A 11 2.32 5.08 5.83
CA VAL A 11 1.37 4.79 4.75
C VAL A 11 0.27 5.84 4.73
N SER A 12 -0.29 6.25 5.89
CA SER A 12 -1.33 7.26 5.95
C SER A 12 -0.86 8.61 5.41
N LEU A 13 0.32 9.07 5.82
CA LEU A 13 0.86 10.34 5.38
C LEU A 13 1.11 10.36 3.87
N ILE A 14 1.78 9.33 3.35
CA ILE A 14 2.13 9.26 1.93
C ILE A 14 0.86 9.09 1.08
N SER A 15 -0.07 8.22 1.46
CA SER A 15 -1.31 8.02 0.71
C SER A 15 -2.19 9.27 0.72
N PHE A 16 -2.26 9.98 1.84
CA PHE A 16 -2.98 11.25 1.93
C PHE A 16 -2.36 12.30 1.00
N LEU A 17 -1.03 12.45 0.99
CA LEU A 17 -0.33 13.38 0.10
C LEU A 17 -0.51 13.02 -1.37
N VAL A 18 -0.43 11.74 -1.71
CA VAL A 18 -0.65 11.27 -3.09
C VAL A 18 -2.07 11.56 -3.55
N GLY A 19 -3.08 11.28 -2.71
CA GLY A 19 -4.47 11.63 -2.99
C GLY A 19 -4.67 13.14 -3.19
N LEU A 20 -4.03 13.96 -2.37
CA LEU A 20 -4.04 15.42 -2.48
C LEU A 20 -3.43 15.91 -3.80
N ILE A 21 -2.25 15.38 -4.17
CA ILE A 21 -1.57 15.72 -5.43
C ILE A 21 -2.42 15.28 -6.64
N LEU A 22 -2.94 14.07 -6.61
CA LEU A 22 -3.77 13.52 -7.70
C LEU A 22 -5.04 14.33 -7.88
N ALA A 23 -5.70 14.74 -6.78
CA ALA A 23 -6.87 15.60 -6.82
C ALA A 23 -6.52 17.00 -7.35
N PHE A 24 -5.43 17.61 -6.90
CA PHE A 24 -5.02 18.94 -7.34
C PHE A 24 -4.69 18.98 -8.83
N VAL A 25 -3.84 18.05 -9.29
CA VAL A 25 -3.47 17.95 -10.70
C VAL A 25 -4.68 17.58 -11.57
N GLY A 26 -5.50 16.62 -11.11
CA GLY A 26 -6.73 16.22 -11.79
C GLY A 26 -7.73 17.36 -11.90
N ALA A 27 -7.90 18.15 -10.85
CA ALA A 27 -8.80 19.30 -10.85
C ALA A 27 -8.35 20.39 -11.83
N LEU A 28 -7.05 20.68 -11.91
CA LEU A 28 -6.51 21.62 -12.90
C LEU A 28 -6.79 21.16 -14.33
N GLN A 29 -6.59 19.87 -14.61
CA GLN A 29 -6.86 19.32 -15.94
C GLN A 29 -8.36 19.35 -16.28
N LEU A 30 -9.20 18.94 -15.33
CA LEU A 30 -10.65 18.91 -15.53
C LEU A 30 -11.26 20.32 -15.60
N SER A 31 -10.65 21.31 -14.96
CA SER A 31 -11.11 22.71 -15.05
C SER A 31 -11.00 23.29 -16.45
N LEU A 32 -10.02 22.85 -17.25
CA LEU A 32 -9.86 23.28 -18.64
C LEU A 32 -11.04 22.82 -19.52
N PHE A 33 -11.73 21.75 -19.13
CA PHE A 33 -12.87 21.17 -19.84
C PHE A 33 -14.22 21.50 -19.16
N GLY A 34 -14.21 22.23 -18.02
CA GLY A 34 -15.42 22.49 -17.23
C GLY A 34 -16.00 21.25 -16.56
N ALA A 35 -15.22 20.18 -16.39
CA ALA A 35 -15.67 18.86 -15.97
C ALA A 35 -15.22 18.54 -14.51
N GLN A 36 -15.18 19.54 -13.65
CA GLN A 36 -14.71 19.41 -12.24
C GLN A 36 -15.50 18.37 -11.42
N MET A 37 -16.76 18.12 -11.80
CA MET A 37 -17.61 17.11 -11.14
C MET A 37 -17.03 15.69 -11.20
N TYR A 38 -16.20 15.38 -12.21
CA TYR A 38 -15.56 14.05 -12.34
C TYR A 38 -14.28 13.88 -11.53
N LEU A 39 -13.92 14.88 -10.72
CA LEU A 39 -12.73 14.82 -9.87
C LEU A 39 -12.80 13.68 -8.87
N ALA A 40 -13.96 13.46 -8.26
CA ALA A 40 -14.17 12.39 -7.30
C ALA A 40 -14.01 11.00 -7.96
N ASP A 41 -14.49 10.86 -9.18
CA ASP A 41 -14.39 9.62 -9.96
C ASP A 41 -12.92 9.31 -10.29
N LEU A 42 -12.16 10.32 -10.70
CA LEU A 42 -10.73 10.19 -11.04
C LEU A 42 -9.91 9.81 -9.82
N VAL A 43 -10.12 10.47 -8.69
CA VAL A 43 -9.40 10.17 -7.44
C VAL A 43 -9.79 8.80 -6.90
N GLY A 44 -11.09 8.49 -6.87
CA GLY A 44 -11.61 7.22 -6.38
C GLY A 44 -11.05 6.04 -7.18
N LEU A 45 -11.21 6.04 -8.50
CA LEU A 45 -10.69 4.98 -9.37
C LEU A 45 -9.17 4.93 -9.41
N GLY A 46 -8.50 6.08 -9.44
CA GLY A 46 -7.04 6.16 -9.47
C GLY A 46 -6.41 5.57 -8.23
N MET A 47 -6.97 5.86 -7.05
CA MET A 47 -6.47 5.30 -5.79
C MET A 47 -6.74 3.81 -5.68
N THR A 48 -7.99 3.38 -5.80
CA THR A 48 -8.39 1.98 -5.57
C THR A 48 -7.81 1.00 -6.57
N ARG A 49 -7.62 1.41 -7.81
CA ARG A 49 -7.20 0.51 -8.88
C ARG A 49 -5.70 0.40 -9.06
N GLU A 50 -4.98 1.52 -8.90
CA GLU A 50 -3.56 1.58 -9.21
C GLU A 50 -2.70 2.12 -8.06
N MET A 51 -3.00 3.33 -7.58
CA MET A 51 -2.09 4.07 -6.70
C MET A 51 -1.97 3.46 -5.31
N GLY A 52 -3.06 2.98 -4.71
CA GLY A 52 -3.04 2.38 -3.37
C GLY A 52 -2.11 1.18 -3.29
N ALA A 53 -2.31 0.19 -4.16
CA ALA A 53 -1.49 -1.02 -4.19
C ALA A 53 -0.02 -0.71 -4.50
N LEU A 54 0.25 0.19 -5.46
CA LEU A 54 1.60 0.56 -5.88
C LEU A 54 2.35 1.30 -4.78
N MET A 55 1.73 2.31 -4.16
CA MET A 55 2.35 3.09 -3.09
C MET A 55 2.65 2.24 -1.86
N VAL A 56 1.69 1.43 -1.42
CA VAL A 56 1.92 0.49 -0.31
C VAL A 56 3.04 -0.49 -0.67
N GLY A 57 3.07 -1.00 -1.89
CA GLY A 57 4.14 -1.87 -2.37
C GLY A 57 5.52 -1.23 -2.26
N ILE A 58 5.69 0.00 -2.73
CA ILE A 58 6.97 0.74 -2.67
C ILE A 58 7.40 0.99 -1.23
N ILE A 59 6.48 1.49 -0.37
CA ILE A 59 6.77 1.79 1.04
C ILE A 59 7.20 0.52 1.78
N MET A 60 6.46 -0.57 1.59
CA MET A 60 6.74 -1.84 2.26
C MET A 60 7.98 -2.53 1.71
N ALA A 61 8.31 -2.38 0.43
CA ALA A 61 9.56 -2.86 -0.14
C ALA A 61 10.76 -2.17 0.51
N GLY A 62 10.72 -0.84 0.63
CA GLY A 62 11.78 -0.07 1.24
C GLY A 62 11.97 -0.36 2.73
N ARG A 63 10.88 -0.48 3.47
CA ARG A 63 10.91 -0.64 4.93
C ARG A 63 10.99 -2.10 5.36
N THR A 64 9.99 -2.89 4.99
CA THR A 64 9.86 -4.28 5.46
C THR A 64 10.80 -5.21 4.72
N GLY A 65 10.96 -5.02 3.41
CA GLY A 65 11.91 -5.78 2.61
C GLY A 65 13.36 -5.61 3.09
N SER A 66 13.78 -4.38 3.35
CA SER A 66 15.12 -4.09 3.88
C SER A 66 15.31 -4.60 5.32
N SER A 67 14.29 -4.47 6.17
CA SER A 67 14.32 -4.99 7.55
C SER A 67 14.47 -6.51 7.57
N TYR A 68 13.77 -7.23 6.69
CA TYR A 68 13.90 -8.68 6.58
C TYR A 68 15.30 -9.09 6.11
N ALA A 69 15.84 -8.41 5.11
CA ALA A 69 17.20 -8.67 4.62
C ALA A 69 18.24 -8.43 5.73
N ALA A 70 18.11 -7.35 6.49
CA ALA A 70 19.01 -7.04 7.59
C ALA A 70 18.93 -8.06 8.74
N GLN A 71 17.73 -8.47 9.13
CA GLN A 71 17.53 -9.46 10.20
C GLN A 71 18.08 -10.83 9.81
N ILE A 72 17.81 -11.30 8.60
CA ILE A 72 18.33 -12.60 8.14
C ILE A 72 19.85 -12.51 7.96
N GLY A 73 20.36 -11.38 7.46
CA GLY A 73 21.80 -11.15 7.35
C GLY A 73 22.53 -11.20 8.70
N THR A 74 21.96 -10.59 9.76
CA THR A 74 22.52 -10.73 11.11
C THR A 74 22.46 -12.13 11.66
N MET A 75 21.39 -12.87 11.41
CA MET A 75 21.28 -14.28 11.81
C MET A 75 22.32 -15.14 11.09
N ASN A 76 22.62 -14.82 9.84
CA ASN A 76 23.65 -15.51 9.06
C ASN A 76 25.06 -15.25 9.62
N VAL A 77 25.37 -13.97 9.90
CA VAL A 77 26.69 -13.59 10.48
C VAL A 77 26.90 -14.21 11.87
N ASN A 78 25.83 -14.32 12.66
CA ASN A 78 25.89 -14.93 14.01
C ASN A 78 25.88 -16.48 13.97
N ASN A 79 25.91 -17.12 12.80
CA ASN A 79 25.83 -18.57 12.62
C ASN A 79 24.54 -19.21 13.20
N GLU A 80 23.48 -18.40 13.43
CA GLU A 80 22.19 -18.91 13.94
C GLU A 80 21.51 -19.83 12.92
N ILE A 81 21.69 -19.53 11.63
CA ILE A 81 21.15 -20.34 10.52
C ILE A 81 21.84 -21.71 10.47
N ASP A 82 23.13 -21.78 10.71
CA ASP A 82 23.87 -23.05 10.73
C ASP A 82 23.55 -23.85 11.99
N ALA A 83 23.31 -23.21 13.13
CA ALA A 83 22.78 -23.86 14.31
C ALA A 83 21.41 -24.51 14.07
N LEU A 84 20.51 -23.85 13.35
CA LEU A 84 19.21 -24.41 12.96
C LEU A 84 19.37 -25.63 12.03
N LYS A 85 20.30 -25.59 11.08
CA LYS A 85 20.59 -26.71 10.18
C LYS A 85 21.13 -27.93 10.95
N THR A 86 22.00 -27.69 11.94
CA THR A 86 22.53 -28.79 12.76
C THR A 86 21.48 -29.46 13.64
N MET A 87 20.45 -28.69 14.04
CA MET A 87 19.27 -29.22 14.75
C MET A 87 18.25 -29.92 13.82
N GLY A 88 18.52 -29.99 12.50
CA GLY A 88 17.64 -30.67 11.54
C GLY A 88 16.47 -29.84 11.05
N PHE A 89 16.41 -28.53 11.35
CA PHE A 89 15.36 -27.65 10.87
C PHE A 89 15.76 -27.00 9.54
N HIS A 90 14.83 -27.00 8.57
CA HIS A 90 15.02 -26.25 7.33
C HIS A 90 14.81 -24.75 7.57
N PRO A 91 15.83 -23.89 7.38
CA PRO A 91 15.73 -22.44 7.62
C PRO A 91 14.64 -21.76 6.82
N MET A 92 14.39 -22.25 5.58
CA MET A 92 13.33 -21.72 4.70
C MET A 92 11.93 -21.87 5.31
N GLU A 93 11.63 -23.01 5.92
CA GLU A 93 10.31 -23.26 6.48
C GLU A 93 10.09 -22.52 7.80
N PHE A 94 11.14 -22.38 8.60
CA PHE A 94 11.04 -21.83 9.94
C PHE A 94 11.16 -20.29 9.97
N ILE A 95 11.98 -19.71 9.10
CA ILE A 95 12.25 -18.25 9.11
C ILE A 95 11.48 -17.54 8.00
N VAL A 96 11.49 -18.07 6.78
CA VAL A 96 10.95 -17.39 5.60
C VAL A 96 9.43 -17.51 5.51
N MET A 97 8.90 -18.70 5.69
CA MET A 97 7.47 -18.97 5.49
C MET A 97 6.53 -18.15 6.39
N PRO A 98 6.75 -18.00 7.71
CA PRO A 98 5.88 -17.20 8.55
C PRO A 98 5.95 -15.71 8.22
N ARG A 99 7.09 -15.20 7.74
CA ARG A 99 7.24 -13.82 7.29
C ARG A 99 6.50 -13.55 5.99
N MET A 100 6.55 -14.50 5.05
CA MET A 100 5.77 -14.40 3.80
C MET A 100 4.26 -14.39 4.08
N MET A 101 3.79 -15.31 4.92
CA MET A 101 2.37 -15.37 5.29
C MET A 101 1.89 -14.08 5.97
N ALA A 102 2.69 -13.53 6.87
CA ALA A 102 2.37 -12.25 7.52
C ALA A 102 2.22 -11.11 6.50
N LEU A 103 3.13 -10.98 5.53
CA LEU A 103 3.04 -9.95 4.49
C LEU A 103 1.86 -10.14 3.56
N ILE A 104 1.57 -11.37 3.14
CA ILE A 104 0.42 -11.68 2.27
C ILE A 104 -0.91 -11.23 2.91
N ILE A 105 -1.03 -11.32 4.24
CA ILE A 105 -2.23 -10.90 4.97
C ILE A 105 -2.24 -9.40 5.24
N VAL A 106 -1.10 -8.81 5.59
CA VAL A 106 -1.00 -7.40 5.98
C VAL A 106 -1.08 -6.46 4.77
N MET A 107 -0.50 -6.84 3.62
CA MET A 107 -0.45 -5.99 2.43
C MET A 107 -1.82 -5.59 1.88
N PRO A 108 -2.79 -6.50 1.67
CA PRO A 108 -4.11 -6.12 1.21
C PRO A 108 -4.85 -5.21 2.23
N LEU A 109 -4.64 -5.42 3.52
CA LEU A 109 -5.26 -4.60 4.55
C LEU A 109 -4.68 -3.17 4.56
N LEU A 110 -3.36 -3.04 4.39
CA LEU A 110 -2.71 -1.74 4.22
C LEU A 110 -3.15 -1.04 2.92
N CYS A 111 -3.40 -1.79 1.85
CA CYS A 111 -3.89 -1.23 0.59
C CYS A 111 -5.27 -0.58 0.77
N LEU A 112 -6.21 -1.27 1.38
CA LEU A 112 -7.54 -0.71 1.68
C LEU A 112 -7.45 0.55 2.56
N TYR A 113 -6.57 0.52 3.55
CA TYR A 113 -6.32 1.69 4.40
C TYR A 113 -5.72 2.85 3.62
N ALA A 114 -4.76 2.59 2.74
CA ALA A 114 -4.12 3.58 1.87
C ALA A 114 -5.12 4.23 0.90
N ASP A 115 -6.00 3.42 0.31
CA ASP A 115 -7.06 3.90 -0.58
C ASP A 115 -8.00 4.86 0.15
N PHE A 116 -8.42 4.51 1.36
CA PHE A 116 -9.28 5.36 2.18
C PHE A 116 -8.59 6.70 2.52
N MET A 117 -7.32 6.66 2.94
CA MET A 117 -6.54 7.86 3.24
C MET A 117 -6.30 8.73 2.00
N GLY A 118 -6.09 8.11 0.83
CA GLY A 118 -5.96 8.83 -0.43
C GLY A 118 -7.25 9.52 -0.86
N MET A 119 -8.41 8.88 -0.67
CA MET A 119 -9.71 9.51 -0.92
C MET A 119 -9.97 10.69 0.02
N LEU A 120 -9.56 10.59 1.29
CA LEU A 120 -9.64 11.73 2.22
C LEU A 120 -8.73 12.89 1.79
N GLY A 121 -7.53 12.61 1.30
CA GLY A 121 -6.64 13.62 0.73
C GLY A 121 -7.27 14.31 -0.49
N GLY A 122 -7.90 13.53 -1.37
CA GLY A 122 -8.65 14.06 -2.51
C GLY A 122 -9.85 14.92 -2.11
N ALA A 123 -10.60 14.49 -1.09
CA ALA A 123 -11.72 15.26 -0.53
C ALA A 123 -11.26 16.61 0.03
N ALA A 124 -10.11 16.65 0.71
CA ALA A 124 -9.58 17.90 1.25
C ALA A 124 -9.33 18.97 0.17
N VAL A 125 -8.83 18.56 -1.00
CA VAL A 125 -8.64 19.46 -2.15
C VAL A 125 -9.97 19.83 -2.81
N ALA A 126 -10.83 18.84 -3.05
CA ALA A 126 -12.12 19.04 -3.73
C ALA A 126 -13.01 20.02 -2.98
N ILE A 127 -13.07 19.90 -1.66
CA ILE A 127 -13.90 20.76 -0.79
C ILE A 127 -13.20 22.09 -0.51
N GLY A 128 -11.88 22.07 -0.22
CA GLY A 128 -11.15 23.26 0.23
C GLY A 128 -10.77 24.25 -0.87
N LEU A 129 -10.55 23.78 -2.11
CA LEU A 129 -10.06 24.62 -3.20
C LEU A 129 -11.08 24.79 -4.34
N PHE A 130 -12.00 23.85 -4.51
CA PHE A 130 -12.94 23.84 -5.64
C PHE A 130 -14.41 23.95 -5.21
N ASP A 131 -14.69 24.19 -3.92
CA ASP A 131 -16.02 24.39 -3.34
C ASP A 131 -17.03 23.28 -3.71
N ILE A 132 -16.54 22.06 -3.95
CA ILE A 132 -17.39 20.90 -4.20
C ILE A 132 -18.04 20.47 -2.88
N SER A 133 -19.36 20.24 -2.89
CA SER A 133 -20.06 19.81 -1.69
C SER A 133 -19.53 18.44 -1.20
N THR A 134 -19.33 18.32 0.11
CA THR A 134 -18.87 17.06 0.74
C THR A 134 -19.77 15.89 0.38
N THR A 135 -21.08 16.11 0.37
CA THR A 135 -22.06 15.07 0.02
C THR A 135 -21.96 14.64 -1.44
N GLU A 136 -21.73 15.58 -2.34
CA GLU A 136 -21.56 15.31 -3.76
C GLU A 136 -20.27 14.50 -4.02
N TYR A 137 -19.17 14.86 -3.37
CA TYR A 137 -17.90 14.14 -3.48
C TYR A 137 -18.05 12.66 -3.07
N TRP A 138 -18.66 12.40 -1.90
CA TRP A 138 -18.81 11.02 -1.40
C TRP A 138 -19.77 10.19 -2.25
N VAL A 139 -20.91 10.76 -2.63
CA VAL A 139 -21.89 10.06 -3.51
C VAL A 139 -21.26 9.71 -4.86
N ARG A 140 -20.49 10.63 -5.44
CA ARG A 140 -19.76 10.38 -6.68
C ARG A 140 -18.70 9.30 -6.52
N THR A 141 -17.90 9.36 -5.47
CA THR A 141 -16.87 8.34 -5.19
C THR A 141 -17.51 6.96 -5.03
N GLU A 142 -18.64 6.85 -4.32
CA GLU A 142 -19.37 5.58 -4.15
C GLU A 142 -19.90 5.03 -5.49
N LEU A 143 -20.40 5.89 -6.36
CA LEU A 143 -20.88 5.50 -7.68
C LEU A 143 -19.75 5.09 -8.64
N ALA A 144 -18.59 5.74 -8.53
CA ALA A 144 -17.44 5.50 -9.40
C ALA A 144 -16.68 4.24 -9.00
N VAL A 145 -16.47 4.01 -7.70
CA VAL A 145 -15.68 2.88 -7.18
C VAL A 145 -16.56 1.63 -7.12
N SER A 146 -16.32 0.74 -8.04
CA SER A 146 -17.00 -0.57 -8.04
C SER A 146 -16.28 -1.55 -7.12
N PHE A 147 -17.02 -2.48 -6.53
CA PHE A 147 -16.42 -3.57 -5.72
C PHE A 147 -15.33 -4.33 -6.49
N LYS A 148 -15.46 -4.44 -7.81
CA LYS A 148 -14.45 -5.06 -8.69
C LYS A 148 -13.12 -4.31 -8.67
N ASP A 149 -13.13 -2.98 -8.62
CA ASP A 149 -11.92 -2.14 -8.62
C ASP A 149 -11.15 -2.32 -7.31
N ILE A 150 -11.85 -2.35 -6.19
CA ILE A 150 -11.27 -2.66 -4.87
C ILE A 150 -10.62 -4.06 -4.89
N LEU A 151 -11.30 -5.04 -5.45
CA LEU A 151 -10.81 -6.42 -5.51
C LEU A 151 -9.55 -6.54 -6.38
N VAL A 152 -9.48 -5.81 -7.47
CA VAL A 152 -8.27 -5.72 -8.33
C VAL A 152 -7.11 -5.08 -7.56
N GLY A 153 -7.33 -4.00 -6.82
CA GLY A 153 -6.31 -3.36 -5.98
C GLY A 153 -5.77 -4.31 -4.91
N VAL A 154 -6.66 -4.98 -4.18
CA VAL A 154 -6.31 -5.98 -3.15
C VAL A 154 -5.52 -7.16 -3.73
N PHE A 155 -5.91 -7.64 -4.91
CA PHE A 155 -5.19 -8.71 -5.60
C PHE A 155 -3.77 -8.29 -6.00
N LYS A 156 -3.61 -7.08 -6.55
CA LYS A 156 -2.29 -6.51 -6.85
C LYS A 156 -1.43 -6.37 -5.60
N ALA A 157 -2.00 -5.85 -4.50
CA ALA A 157 -1.30 -5.72 -3.23
C ALA A 157 -0.81 -7.07 -2.68
N SER A 158 -1.60 -8.13 -2.83
CA SER A 158 -1.21 -9.48 -2.42
C SER A 158 -0.01 -10.00 -3.22
N ILE A 159 0.00 -9.78 -4.55
CA ILE A 159 1.14 -10.15 -5.41
C ILE A 159 2.41 -9.37 -5.00
N PHE A 160 2.29 -8.07 -4.78
CA PHE A 160 3.42 -7.26 -4.28
C PHE A 160 3.94 -7.77 -2.93
N GLY A 161 3.05 -8.19 -2.03
CA GLY A 161 3.41 -8.79 -0.74
C GLY A 161 4.30 -10.02 -0.90
N ILE A 162 3.92 -10.93 -1.80
CA ILE A 162 4.70 -12.14 -2.11
C ILE A 162 6.08 -11.77 -2.67
N LEU A 163 6.13 -10.87 -3.66
CA LEU A 163 7.39 -10.46 -4.29
C LEU A 163 8.35 -9.78 -3.32
N ILE A 164 7.83 -8.90 -2.43
CA ILE A 164 8.63 -8.19 -1.43
C ILE A 164 9.18 -9.17 -0.40
N ALA A 165 8.35 -10.07 0.11
CA ALA A 165 8.76 -11.08 1.09
C ALA A 165 9.85 -11.99 0.51
N TYR A 166 9.63 -12.48 -0.71
CA TYR A 166 10.57 -13.36 -1.39
C TYR A 166 11.93 -12.67 -1.65
N SER A 167 11.90 -11.45 -2.22
CA SER A 167 13.12 -10.70 -2.52
C SER A 167 13.88 -10.29 -1.26
N GLY A 168 13.17 -9.88 -0.19
CA GLY A 168 13.78 -9.51 1.08
C GLY A 168 14.45 -10.68 1.79
N CYS A 169 13.81 -11.86 1.77
CA CYS A 169 14.36 -13.06 2.38
C CYS A 169 15.57 -13.63 1.62
N ILE A 170 15.55 -13.63 0.29
CA ILE A 170 16.68 -14.13 -0.52
C ILE A 170 17.92 -13.25 -0.35
N ARG A 171 17.75 -11.93 -0.32
CA ARG A 171 18.89 -11.02 -0.13
C ARG A 171 19.54 -11.13 1.25
N GLY A 172 18.82 -11.63 2.25
CA GLY A 172 19.34 -11.83 3.61
C GLY A 172 20.10 -13.14 3.81
N MET A 173 19.80 -14.15 3.00
CA MET A 173 20.49 -15.45 3.03
C MET A 173 21.78 -15.42 2.23
#